data_7f66b10002351ee6e743642517a9aa7f
#
_entry.id   7f66b10002351ee6e743642517a9aa7f
#
_cell.length_a   1.000
_cell.length_b   1.000
_cell.length_c   1.000
_cell.angle_alpha   90.00
_cell.angle_beta   90.00
_cell.angle_gamma   90.00
#
_symmetry.space_group_name_H-M   'P 1'
#
loop_
_entity.id
_entity.type
_entity.pdbx_description
1 polymer ?
#
loop_
_entity_poly.entity_id
_entity_poly.type
_entity_poly.pdbx_seq_one_letter_code
_entity_poly.pdbx_strand_id
1 'polypeptide(L)'
;YLEVEGEMHGDAALSEEIRERIFPNSRLKGTANLLIMPNLDAANISFNLLKVLGEGLSVGPILMGAAHPAHILTPSATVRNIVNVTALAAVDAQSTHRGA
;
A
#
# COMPACT_ATOMS: atom_id res chain seq x y z
N TYR A 1 -6.40 17.49 4.61
CA TYR A 1 -6.48 16.86 5.93
C TYR A 1 -6.31 15.35 5.80
N LEU A 2 -5.37 14.77 6.55
CA LEU A 2 -5.05 13.35 6.49
C LEU A 2 -5.37 12.70 7.84
N GLU A 3 -6.21 11.67 7.81
CA GLU A 3 -6.50 10.90 9.01
C GLU A 3 -5.42 9.84 9.21
N VAL A 4 -4.70 9.93 10.31
CA VAL A 4 -3.62 8.98 10.66
C VAL A 4 -3.86 8.49 12.07
N GLU A 5 -3.82 7.18 12.26
CA GLU A 5 -4.02 6.57 13.57
C GLU A 5 -3.14 5.33 13.73
N GLY A 6 -2.82 4.97 14.94
CA GLY A 6 -2.04 3.80 15.33
C GLY A 6 -1.31 4.04 16.65
N GLU A 7 -0.59 3.08 17.14
CA GLU A 7 -0.55 1.69 16.69
C GLU A 7 -1.88 0.98 16.94
N MET A 8 -2.22 -0.01 16.11
CA MET A 8 -3.41 -0.81 16.34
C MET A 8 -3.28 -2.18 15.65
N HIS A 9 -4.11 -3.12 16.05
CA HIS A 9 -4.20 -4.40 15.35
C HIS A 9 -4.77 -4.21 13.95
N GLY A 10 -4.38 -5.09 13.03
CA GLY A 10 -4.83 -5.02 11.65
C GLY A 10 -6.35 -5.11 11.49
N ASP A 11 -7.00 -5.90 12.32
CA ASP A 11 -8.47 -6.01 12.32
C ASP A 11 -9.13 -4.68 12.68
N ALA A 12 -8.59 -3.95 13.66
CA ALA A 12 -9.12 -2.64 14.04
C ALA A 12 -8.94 -1.61 12.93
N ALA A 13 -7.88 -1.72 12.12
CA ALA A 13 -7.66 -0.84 10.98
C ALA A 13 -8.67 -1.07 9.85
N LEU A 14 -9.06 -2.33 9.64
CA LEU A 14 -9.92 -2.73 8.54
C LEU A 14 -11.40 -2.89 8.90
N SER A 15 -11.73 -2.95 10.19
CA SER A 15 -13.10 -3.06 10.68
C SER A 15 -13.42 -1.88 11.60
N GLU A 16 -14.30 -1.01 11.14
CA GLU A 16 -14.74 0.14 11.93
C GLU A 16 -15.42 -0.32 13.22
N GLU A 17 -16.23 -1.37 13.15
CA GLU A 17 -16.91 -1.94 14.32
C GLU A 17 -15.92 -2.38 15.39
N ILE A 18 -14.87 -3.11 15.02
CA ILE A 18 -13.82 -3.55 15.95
C ILE A 18 -13.08 -2.35 16.53
N ARG A 19 -12.74 -1.38 15.67
CA ARG A 19 -12.01 -0.20 16.09
C ARG A 19 -12.82 0.64 17.08
N GLU A 20 -14.10 0.82 16.87
CA GLU A 20 -14.95 1.59 17.78
C GLU A 20 -15.02 0.97 19.17
N ARG A 21 -14.96 -0.36 19.28
CA ARG A 21 -14.92 -1.02 20.58
C ARG A 21 -13.58 -0.87 21.29
N ILE A 22 -12.48 -0.88 20.55
CA ILE A 22 -11.13 -0.86 21.11
C ILE A 22 -10.60 0.57 21.24
N PHE A 23 -10.89 1.39 20.24
CA PHE A 23 -10.42 2.78 20.16
C PHE A 23 -11.59 3.74 19.88
N PRO A 24 -12.48 3.96 20.89
CA PRO A 24 -13.68 4.78 20.65
C PRO A 24 -13.39 6.22 20.25
N ASN A 25 -12.20 6.72 20.56
CA ASN A 25 -11.79 8.09 20.24
C ASN A 25 -10.82 8.16 19.05
N SER A 26 -10.79 7.14 18.20
CA SER A 26 -9.92 7.13 17.03
C SER A 26 -10.26 8.26 16.07
N ARG A 27 -9.23 8.85 15.48
CA ARG A 27 -9.37 9.89 14.44
C ARG A 27 -9.71 9.30 13.08
N LEU A 28 -9.50 7.99 12.90
CA LEU A 28 -9.78 7.31 11.65
C LEU A 28 -11.27 7.10 11.49
N LYS A 29 -11.81 7.50 10.35
CA LYS A 29 -13.21 7.30 9.96
C LYS A 29 -13.28 6.20 8.90
N GLY A 30 -14.19 5.24 9.07
CA GLY A 30 -14.32 4.13 8.14
C GLY A 30 -13.13 3.18 8.15
N THR A 31 -12.91 2.51 7.05
CA THR A 31 -11.83 1.55 6.86
C THR A 31 -10.55 2.26 6.45
N ALA A 32 -9.42 1.85 7.01
CA ALA A 32 -8.12 2.36 6.56
C ALA A 32 -7.88 1.97 5.10
N ASN A 33 -7.37 2.91 4.32
CA ASN A 33 -7.02 2.67 2.91
C ASN A 33 -5.51 2.62 2.67
N LEU A 34 -4.71 2.81 3.72
CA LEU A 34 -3.26 2.63 3.70
C LEU A 34 -2.83 2.03 5.02
N LEU A 35 -2.12 0.92 4.94
CA LEU A 35 -1.59 0.23 6.12
C LEU A 35 -0.07 0.37 6.13
N ILE A 36 0.45 0.93 7.23
CA ILE A 36 1.89 1.03 7.45
C ILE A 36 2.30 -0.09 8.39
N MET A 37 3.12 -1.01 7.90
CA MET A 37 3.60 -2.14 8.69
C MET A 37 4.82 -1.74 9.52
N PRO A 38 5.04 -2.37 10.67
CA PRO A 38 6.15 -1.99 11.57
C PRO A 38 7.54 -2.28 11.01
N ASN A 39 7.65 -3.23 10.09
CA ASN A 39 8.91 -3.60 9.46
C ASN A 39 8.65 -4.31 8.14
N LEU A 40 9.74 -4.56 7.41
CA LEU A 40 9.68 -5.18 6.09
C LEU A 40 9.15 -6.61 6.13
N ASP A 41 9.51 -7.38 7.15
CA ASP A 41 9.04 -8.77 7.28
C ASP A 41 7.53 -8.82 7.44
N ALA A 42 6.98 -7.99 8.31
CA ALA A 42 5.52 -7.89 8.49
C ALA A 42 4.83 -7.46 7.20
N ALA A 43 5.40 -6.52 6.48
CA ALA A 43 4.86 -6.05 5.20
C ALA A 43 4.85 -7.16 4.16
N ASN A 44 5.94 -7.91 4.02
CA ASN A 44 6.05 -9.00 3.06
C ASN A 44 5.08 -10.14 3.37
N ILE A 45 4.99 -10.54 4.64
CA ILE A 45 4.07 -11.60 5.05
C ILE A 45 2.63 -11.18 4.76
N SER A 46 2.26 -9.97 5.16
CA SER A 46 0.90 -9.44 4.94
C SER A 46 0.57 -9.35 3.45
N PHE A 47 1.47 -8.84 2.65
CA PHE A 47 1.29 -8.72 1.20
C PHE A 47 1.06 -10.08 0.56
N ASN A 48 1.90 -11.06 0.88
CA ASN A 48 1.80 -12.39 0.28
C ASN A 48 0.51 -13.10 0.67
N LEU A 49 0.09 -12.97 1.93
CA LEU A 49 -1.17 -13.57 2.38
C LEU A 49 -2.38 -12.91 1.73
N LEU A 50 -2.40 -11.59 1.67
CA LEU A 50 -3.51 -10.84 1.05
C LEU A 50 -3.61 -11.10 -0.45
N LYS A 51 -2.49 -11.24 -1.13
CA LYS A 51 -2.46 -11.55 -2.55
C LYS A 51 -3.18 -12.86 -2.87
N VAL A 52 -2.97 -13.88 -2.06
CA VAL A 52 -3.58 -15.20 -2.26
C VAL A 52 -5.00 -15.25 -1.72
N LEU A 53 -5.22 -14.82 -0.48
CA LEU A 53 -6.51 -14.92 0.19
C LEU A 53 -7.55 -13.93 -0.32
N GLY A 54 -7.10 -12.74 -0.73
CA GLY A 54 -7.98 -11.70 -1.25
C GLY A 54 -8.30 -11.84 -2.74
N GLU A 55 -7.68 -12.80 -3.42
CA GLU A 55 -7.85 -13.01 -4.87
C GLU A 55 -7.66 -11.72 -5.69
N GLY A 56 -6.89 -10.80 -5.13
CA GLY A 56 -6.64 -9.50 -5.73
C GLY A 56 -5.53 -9.53 -6.76
N LEU A 57 -5.55 -8.53 -7.64
CA LEU A 57 -4.46 -8.27 -8.55
C LEU A 57 -3.45 -7.37 -7.84
N SER A 58 -2.25 -7.88 -7.59
CA SER A 58 -1.20 -7.08 -6.97
C SER A 58 -0.48 -6.23 -8.01
N VAL A 59 -0.29 -4.97 -7.69
CA VAL A 59 0.52 -4.04 -8.48
C VAL A 59 1.66 -3.57 -7.59
N GLY A 60 2.87 -3.88 -7.99
CA GLY A 60 4.05 -3.56 -7.20
C GLY A 60 5.03 -4.72 -7.11
N PRO A 61 6.09 -4.59 -6.31
CA PRO A 61 6.36 -3.45 -5.41
C PRO A 61 6.63 -2.15 -6.14
N ILE A 62 6.31 -1.04 -5.48
CA ILE A 62 6.52 0.30 -5.99
C ILE A 62 7.54 1.00 -5.11
N LEU A 63 8.64 1.47 -5.70
CA LEU A 63 9.64 2.23 -4.97
C LEU A 63 9.17 3.67 -4.78
N MET A 64 9.07 4.10 -3.53
CA MET A 64 8.62 5.44 -3.18
C MET A 64 9.79 6.27 -2.65
N GLY A 65 9.72 7.58 -2.83
CA GLY A 65 10.67 8.51 -2.24
C GLY A 65 11.88 8.85 -3.10
N ALA A 66 11.99 8.29 -4.30
CA ALA A 66 13.04 8.67 -5.24
C ALA A 66 12.68 9.99 -5.94
N ALA A 67 13.70 10.76 -6.32
CA ALA A 67 13.50 12.05 -7.00
C ALA A 67 12.83 11.89 -8.37
N HIS A 68 13.10 10.77 -9.03
CA HIS A 68 12.48 10.40 -10.30
C HIS A 68 11.90 9.00 -10.19
N PRO A 69 10.84 8.66 -10.95
CA PRO A 69 10.27 7.32 -10.91
C PRO A 69 11.30 6.26 -11.29
N ALA A 70 11.44 5.27 -10.41
CA ALA A 70 12.32 4.13 -10.62
C ALA A 70 11.72 2.93 -9.88
N HIS A 71 11.70 1.77 -10.53
CA HIS A 71 11.16 0.55 -9.93
C HIS A 71 12.08 -0.63 -10.20
N ILE A 72 12.04 -1.59 -9.29
CA ILE A 72 12.89 -2.78 -9.35
C ILE A 72 12.01 -3.97 -9.69
N LEU A 73 12.40 -4.70 -10.72
CA LEU A 73 11.77 -5.96 -11.11
C LEU A 73 12.78 -7.09 -10.95
N THR A 74 12.31 -8.23 -10.49
CA THR A 74 13.12 -9.44 -10.37
C THR A 74 13.00 -10.28 -11.63
N PRO A 75 13.92 -11.23 -11.86
CA PRO A 75 13.80 -12.15 -13.01
C PRO A 75 12.51 -12.98 -13.02
N SER A 76 11.84 -13.12 -11.88
CA SER A 76 10.57 -13.84 -11.78
C SER A 76 9.35 -12.97 -12.13
N ALA A 77 9.54 -11.73 -12.53
CA ALA A 77 8.44 -10.83 -12.87
C ALA A 77 7.65 -11.35 -14.09
N THR A 78 6.32 -11.25 -13.99
CA THR A 78 5.45 -11.60 -15.11
C THR A 78 5.42 -10.47 -16.14
N VAL A 79 4.99 -10.77 -17.37
CA VAL A 79 4.80 -9.77 -18.42
C VAL A 79 3.80 -8.69 -17.93
N ARG A 80 2.71 -9.11 -17.30
CA ARG A 80 1.72 -8.18 -16.73
C ARG A 80 2.35 -7.23 -15.71
N ASN A 81 3.20 -7.75 -14.83
CA ASN A 81 3.88 -6.92 -13.83
C ASN A 81 4.81 -5.90 -14.49
N ILE A 82 5.57 -6.32 -15.50
CA ILE A 82 6.46 -5.42 -16.25
C ILE A 82 5.65 -4.29 -16.90
N VAL A 83 4.55 -4.63 -17.57
CA VAL A 83 3.68 -3.65 -18.22
C VAL A 83 3.07 -2.67 -17.19
N ASN A 84 2.53 -3.19 -16.09
CA ASN A 84 1.87 -2.38 -15.07
C ASN A 84 2.85 -1.42 -14.39
N VAL A 85 4.02 -1.90 -14.02
CA VAL A 85 5.04 -1.07 -13.36
C VAL A 85 5.60 -0.02 -14.32
N THR A 86 5.78 -0.37 -15.60
CA THR A 86 6.21 0.58 -16.62
C THR A 86 5.18 1.69 -16.81
N ALA A 87 3.90 1.34 -16.86
CA ALA A 87 2.81 2.31 -16.98
C ALA A 87 2.76 3.24 -15.77
N LEU A 88 2.93 2.70 -14.56
CA LEU A 88 3.00 3.50 -13.33
C LEU A 88 4.16 4.49 -13.37
N ALA A 89 5.34 4.04 -13.78
CA ALA A 89 6.51 4.90 -13.87
C ALA A 89 6.28 6.05 -14.85
N ALA A 90 5.67 5.77 -16.00
CA ALA A 90 5.36 6.78 -17.00
C ALA A 90 4.36 7.83 -16.49
N VAL A 91 3.29 7.38 -15.85
CA VAL A 91 2.28 8.28 -15.27
C VAL A 91 2.87 9.12 -14.14
N ASP A 92 3.66 8.51 -13.28
CA ASP A 92 4.30 9.20 -12.17
C ASP A 92 5.28 10.28 -12.68
N ALA A 93 6.05 9.98 -13.72
CA ALA A 93 6.95 10.94 -14.35
C ALA A 93 6.18 12.15 -14.90
N GLN A 94 5.05 11.93 -15.53
CA GLN A 94 4.19 12.99 -16.05
C GLN A 94 3.59 13.83 -14.92
N SER A 95 3.15 13.21 -13.84
CA SER A 95 2.58 13.89 -12.68
C SER A 95 3.61 14.72 -11.94
N THR A 96 4.83 14.22 -11.77
CA THR A 96 5.92 14.93 -11.13
C THR A 96 6.31 16.19 -11.93
N HIS A 97 6.27 16.12 -13.26
CA HIS A 97 6.54 17.25 -14.13
C HIS A 97 5.49 18.35 -13.99
N ARG A 98 4.24 17.99 -13.70
CA ARG A 98 3.15 18.95 -13.51
C ARG A 98 3.16 19.60 -12.12
N GLY A 99 3.76 18.94 -11.13
CA GLY A 99 3.81 19.43 -9.76
C GLY A 99 5.03 20.30 -9.44
N ALA A 100 5.92 20.47 -10.39
CA ALA A 100 7.15 21.22 -10.18
C ALA A 100 6.97 22.77 -10.39
#